data_fdf4968903b3867bd4ebfe504188875c
#
_entry.id   fdf4968903b3867bd4ebfe504188875c
#
_cell.length_a   1.000
_cell.length_b   1.000
_cell.length_c   1.000
_cell.angle_alpha   90.00
_cell.angle_beta   90.00
_cell.angle_gamma   90.00
#
_symmetry.space_group_name_H-M   'P 1'
#
loop_
_entity.id
_entity.type
_entity.pdbx_description
1 polymer ?
#
loop_
_entity_poly.entity_id
_entity_poly.type
_entity_poly.pdbx_seq_one_letter_code
_entity_poly.pdbx_strand_id
1 'polypeptide(L)'
;IGYLKFKIIKTKAHFFFNNKKKLSCLTSAIQLIRILTAEAQPNQKIFNLIENFFLILNSEDWIKNYIFWELKLFSLLGYNLELKKMVTRIEKNENVYYQLNSQSENRNIPNFLIENNFSANDEDLNQGLKLVGDFLEKSILKPNNLNQPISRLQFLSSLK
;
A
#
# COMPACT_ATOMS: atom_id res chain seq x y z
N ILE A 1 -13.44 38.75 1.58
CA ILE A 1 -13.22 37.53 2.39
C ILE A 1 -14.15 36.48 1.83
N GLY A 2 -13.63 35.59 0.97
CA GLY A 2 -14.40 34.52 0.35
C GLY A 2 -14.61 33.38 1.32
N TYR A 3 -15.86 33.03 1.62
CA TYR A 3 -16.20 31.80 2.35
C TYR A 3 -16.20 30.64 1.37
N LEU A 4 -15.29 29.67 1.58
CA LEU A 4 -15.32 28.37 0.91
C LEU A 4 -16.48 27.53 1.51
N LYS A 5 -17.59 27.40 0.77
CA LYS A 5 -18.66 26.47 1.10
C LYS A 5 -18.26 25.06 0.63
N PHE A 6 -17.85 24.19 1.56
CA PHE A 6 -17.69 22.77 1.29
C PHE A 6 -19.06 22.08 1.28
N LYS A 7 -19.43 21.51 0.14
CA LYS A 7 -20.57 20.60 0.07
C LYS A 7 -20.08 19.17 0.18
N ILE A 8 -20.37 18.52 1.30
CA ILE A 8 -20.13 17.07 1.43
C ILE A 8 -21.15 16.37 0.52
N ILE A 9 -20.66 15.87 -0.64
CA ILE A 9 -21.54 15.24 -1.64
C ILE A 9 -21.85 13.79 -1.23
N LYS A 10 -20.90 13.08 -0.64
CA LYS A 10 -21.07 11.71 -0.11
C LYS A 10 -20.01 11.41 0.94
N THR A 11 -20.43 10.95 2.13
CA THR A 11 -19.50 10.35 3.11
C THR A 11 -19.46 8.85 2.90
N LYS A 12 -18.34 8.30 2.47
CA LYS A 12 -18.18 6.83 2.27
C LYS A 12 -17.63 6.13 3.51
N ALA A 13 -17.03 6.86 4.44
CA ALA A 13 -16.36 6.29 5.61
C ALA A 13 -17.32 5.53 6.57
N HIS A 14 -18.59 5.92 6.64
CA HIS A 14 -19.59 5.30 7.52
C HIS A 14 -19.80 3.81 7.22
N PHE A 15 -19.57 3.35 5.98
CA PHE A 15 -19.69 1.94 5.61
C PHE A 15 -18.67 1.05 6.35
N PHE A 16 -17.60 1.62 6.90
CA PHE A 16 -16.52 0.86 7.54
C PHE A 16 -16.49 1.01 9.06
N PHE A 17 -17.39 1.79 9.67
CA PHE A 17 -17.40 2.01 11.13
C PHE A 17 -17.49 0.72 11.95
N ASN A 18 -18.19 -0.28 11.43
CA ASN A 18 -18.33 -1.58 12.09
C ASN A 18 -17.15 -2.53 11.82
N ASN A 19 -16.18 -2.14 10.99
CA ASN A 19 -14.99 -2.94 10.69
C ASN A 19 -13.72 -2.18 11.07
N LYS A 20 -13.23 -2.43 12.29
CA LYS A 20 -12.06 -1.74 12.85
C LYS A 20 -10.81 -1.86 11.96
N LYS A 21 -10.58 -3.01 11.34
CA LYS A 21 -9.41 -3.22 10.47
C LYS A 21 -9.49 -2.36 9.20
N LYS A 22 -10.65 -2.32 8.55
CA LYS A 22 -10.88 -1.49 7.36
C LYS A 22 -10.82 0.00 7.68
N LEU A 23 -11.36 0.41 8.84
CA LEU A 23 -11.28 1.80 9.28
C LEU A 23 -9.83 2.22 9.58
N SER A 24 -9.05 1.36 10.23
CA SER A 24 -7.63 1.59 10.49
C SER A 24 -6.83 1.68 9.17
N CYS A 25 -7.14 0.82 8.19
CA CYS A 25 -6.56 0.88 6.85
C CYS A 25 -6.88 2.20 6.15
N LEU A 26 -8.14 2.66 6.20
CA LEU A 26 -8.55 3.95 5.64
C LEU A 26 -7.78 5.11 6.28
N THR A 27 -7.64 5.11 7.60
CA THR A 27 -6.87 6.14 8.32
C THR A 27 -5.39 6.12 7.91
N SER A 28 -4.82 4.93 7.76
CA SER A 28 -3.45 4.75 7.25
C SER A 28 -3.28 5.35 5.85
N ALA A 29 -4.18 5.02 4.93
CA ALA A 29 -4.14 5.52 3.55
C ALA A 29 -4.25 7.05 3.48
N ILE A 30 -5.16 7.65 4.24
CA ILE A 30 -5.33 9.12 4.31
C ILE A 30 -4.04 9.79 4.82
N GLN A 31 -3.42 9.26 5.87
CA GLN A 31 -2.18 9.82 6.40
C GLN A 31 -1.00 9.68 5.43
N LEU A 32 -0.90 8.54 4.71
CA LEU A 32 0.11 8.38 3.67
C LEU A 32 -0.05 9.44 2.57
N ILE A 33 -1.27 9.65 2.07
CA ILE A 33 -1.53 10.70 1.08
C ILE A 33 -1.11 12.05 1.64
N ARG A 34 -1.54 12.38 2.87
CA ARG A 34 -1.26 13.69 3.49
C ARG A 34 0.22 13.99 3.59
N ILE A 35 1.05 13.02 3.98
CA ILE A 35 2.49 13.25 4.17
C ILE A 35 3.30 13.17 2.88
N LEU A 36 2.78 12.46 1.85
CA LEU A 36 3.50 12.21 0.61
C LEU A 36 3.09 13.15 -0.53
N THR A 37 1.97 13.88 -0.41
CA THR A 37 1.49 14.80 -1.45
C THR A 37 1.60 16.25 -0.99
N ALA A 38 1.91 17.14 -1.94
CA ALA A 38 1.93 18.57 -1.66
C ALA A 38 0.50 19.12 -1.44
N GLU A 39 0.34 20.00 -0.44
CA GLU A 39 -0.93 20.65 -0.17
C GLU A 39 -1.35 21.55 -1.34
N ALA A 40 -2.66 21.63 -1.56
CA ALA A 40 -3.31 22.52 -2.54
C ALA A 40 -2.85 22.35 -4.00
N GLN A 41 -2.18 21.26 -4.36
CA GLN A 41 -1.86 20.95 -5.76
C GLN A 41 -2.87 19.95 -6.32
N PRO A 42 -3.66 20.33 -7.35
CA PRO A 42 -4.60 19.40 -7.96
C PRO A 42 -3.86 18.28 -8.68
N ASN A 43 -4.17 17.03 -8.32
CA ASN A 43 -3.61 15.85 -8.96
C ASN A 43 -4.73 14.83 -9.24
N GLN A 44 -5.20 14.84 -10.48
CA GLN A 44 -6.30 13.97 -10.91
C GLN A 44 -5.99 12.48 -10.72
N LYS A 45 -4.73 12.06 -10.88
CA LYS A 45 -4.34 10.65 -10.73
C LYS A 45 -4.42 10.22 -9.27
N ILE A 46 -3.99 11.08 -8.34
CA ILE A 46 -4.12 10.83 -6.89
C ILE A 46 -5.60 10.84 -6.48
N PHE A 47 -6.38 11.79 -7.00
CA PHE A 47 -7.83 11.82 -6.74
C PHE A 47 -8.51 10.51 -7.16
N ASN A 48 -8.24 10.03 -8.38
CA ASN A 48 -8.80 8.77 -8.88
C ASN A 48 -8.33 7.57 -8.03
N LEU A 49 -7.09 7.58 -7.55
CA LEU A 49 -6.56 6.54 -6.67
C LEU A 49 -7.31 6.51 -5.33
N ILE A 50 -7.65 7.68 -4.77
CA ILE A 50 -8.45 7.79 -3.54
C ILE A 50 -9.89 7.28 -3.77
N GLU A 51 -10.53 7.67 -4.87
CA GLU A 51 -11.88 7.20 -5.20
C GLU A 51 -11.92 5.66 -5.33
N ASN A 52 -10.94 5.06 -5.99
CA ASN A 52 -10.83 3.62 -6.14
C ASN A 52 -10.56 2.89 -4.82
N PHE A 53 -9.97 3.56 -3.83
CA PHE A 53 -9.66 2.95 -2.53
C PHE A 53 -10.91 2.42 -1.81
N PHE A 54 -12.03 3.10 -1.93
CA PHE A 54 -13.29 2.66 -1.33
C PHE A 54 -13.82 1.36 -1.98
N LEU A 55 -13.54 1.13 -3.27
CA LEU A 55 -13.86 -0.13 -3.95
C LEU A 55 -12.95 -1.25 -3.43
N ILE A 56 -11.67 -0.94 -3.24
CA ILE A 56 -10.68 -1.88 -2.68
C ILE A 56 -11.13 -2.36 -1.29
N LEU A 57 -11.51 -1.47 -0.39
CA LEU A 57 -11.95 -1.84 0.96
C LEU A 57 -13.21 -2.74 0.97
N ASN A 58 -14.01 -2.74 -0.09
CA ASN A 58 -15.19 -3.59 -0.23
C ASN A 58 -14.90 -4.94 -0.90
N SER A 59 -13.71 -5.15 -1.47
CA SER A 59 -13.33 -6.42 -2.08
C SER A 59 -12.99 -7.49 -1.03
N GLU A 60 -13.07 -8.76 -1.42
CA GLU A 60 -12.66 -9.89 -0.58
C GLU A 60 -11.18 -9.83 -0.27
N ASP A 61 -10.34 -9.62 -1.30
CA ASP A 61 -8.89 -9.52 -1.20
C ASP A 61 -8.40 -8.11 -0.85
N TRP A 62 -9.14 -7.36 0.00
CA TRP A 62 -8.87 -5.95 0.26
C TRP A 62 -7.46 -5.66 0.78
N ILE A 63 -6.84 -6.57 1.56
CA ILE A 63 -5.46 -6.39 2.06
C ILE A 63 -4.46 -6.49 0.91
N LYS A 64 -4.59 -7.52 0.05
CA LYS A 64 -3.78 -7.67 -1.16
C LYS A 64 -3.90 -6.43 -2.05
N ASN A 65 -5.14 -5.99 -2.28
CA ASN A 65 -5.42 -4.82 -3.10
C ASN A 65 -4.91 -3.52 -2.46
N TYR A 66 -4.90 -3.42 -1.11
CA TYR A 66 -4.27 -2.30 -0.39
C TYR A 66 -2.76 -2.25 -0.62
N ILE A 67 -2.07 -3.39 -0.62
CA ILE A 67 -0.63 -3.45 -0.93
C ILE A 67 -0.34 -2.88 -2.33
N PHE A 68 -1.12 -3.29 -3.34
CA PHE A 68 -1.00 -2.73 -4.69
C PHE A 68 -1.36 -1.25 -4.76
N TRP A 69 -2.30 -0.81 -3.95
CA TRP A 69 -2.67 0.60 -3.85
C TRP A 69 -1.51 1.45 -3.30
N GLU A 70 -0.81 0.99 -2.23
CA GLU A 70 0.40 1.67 -1.74
C GLU A 70 1.46 1.76 -2.84
N LEU A 71 1.76 0.66 -3.52
CA LEU A 71 2.73 0.64 -4.63
C LEU A 71 2.32 1.60 -5.76
N LYS A 72 1.02 1.69 -6.07
CA LYS A 72 0.51 2.62 -7.08
C LYS A 72 0.65 4.07 -6.64
N LEU A 73 0.37 4.37 -5.36
CA LEU A 73 0.59 5.70 -4.79
C LEU A 73 2.05 6.11 -4.94
N PHE A 74 2.99 5.24 -4.53
CA PHE A 74 4.42 5.52 -4.64
C PHE A 74 4.85 5.74 -6.08
N SER A 75 4.38 4.91 -7.01
CA SER A 75 4.64 5.06 -8.44
C SER A 75 4.15 6.40 -9.00
N LEU A 76 2.96 6.88 -8.59
CA LEU A 76 2.43 8.17 -9.00
C LEU A 76 3.25 9.37 -8.48
N LEU A 77 4.00 9.15 -7.39
CA LEU A 77 4.92 10.12 -6.80
C LEU A 77 6.35 10.01 -7.35
N GLY A 78 6.59 9.11 -8.31
CA GLY A 78 7.89 8.91 -8.94
C GLY A 78 8.76 7.82 -8.30
N TYR A 79 8.27 7.12 -7.27
CA TYR A 79 9.00 6.05 -6.59
C TYR A 79 8.51 4.68 -7.11
N ASN A 80 9.29 4.07 -8.01
CA ASN A 80 8.93 2.77 -8.58
C ASN A 80 9.71 1.64 -7.90
N LEU A 81 8.99 0.70 -7.31
CA LEU A 81 9.55 -0.57 -6.83
C LEU A 81 9.46 -1.62 -7.95
N GLU A 82 10.55 -1.76 -8.72
CA GLU A 82 10.62 -2.66 -9.87
C GLU A 82 10.97 -4.10 -9.44
N LEU A 83 10.11 -4.72 -8.63
CA LEU A 83 10.34 -6.07 -8.06
C LEU A 83 10.72 -7.09 -9.13
N LYS A 84 10.04 -7.08 -10.29
CA LYS A 84 10.31 -8.03 -11.39
C LYS A 84 11.76 -8.01 -11.89
N LYS A 85 12.43 -6.87 -11.78
CA LYS A 85 13.84 -6.75 -12.18
C LYS A 85 14.81 -7.16 -11.07
N MET A 86 14.31 -7.23 -9.83
CA MET A 86 15.11 -7.46 -8.63
C MET A 86 15.08 -8.91 -8.15
N VAL A 87 14.28 -9.77 -8.79
CA VAL A 87 14.08 -11.15 -8.34
C VAL A 87 14.52 -12.16 -9.37
N THR A 88 14.97 -13.32 -8.88
CA THR A 88 15.17 -14.53 -9.69
C THR A 88 14.01 -15.49 -9.41
N ARG A 89 13.42 -16.02 -10.49
CA ARG A 89 12.42 -17.10 -10.44
C ARG A 89 13.10 -18.42 -10.21
N ILE A 90 12.66 -19.16 -9.21
CA ILE A 90 13.18 -20.48 -8.82
C ILE A 90 12.03 -21.46 -8.88
N GLU A 91 12.24 -22.58 -9.57
CA GLU A 91 11.29 -23.72 -9.58
C GLU A 91 11.85 -24.87 -8.76
N LYS A 92 11.09 -25.31 -7.78
CA LYS A 92 11.45 -26.46 -6.95
C LYS A 92 10.20 -27.26 -6.58
N ASN A 93 10.21 -28.56 -6.87
CA ASN A 93 9.10 -29.49 -6.55
C ASN A 93 7.74 -28.96 -7.06
N GLU A 94 7.67 -28.56 -8.34
CA GLU A 94 6.47 -28.01 -8.99
C GLU A 94 5.96 -26.66 -8.43
N ASN A 95 6.66 -26.09 -7.45
CA ASN A 95 6.35 -24.79 -6.88
C ASN A 95 7.28 -23.72 -7.43
N VAL A 96 6.72 -22.54 -7.69
CA VAL A 96 7.45 -21.36 -8.14
C VAL A 96 7.68 -20.44 -6.94
N TYR A 97 8.92 -19.98 -6.80
CA TYR A 97 9.36 -19.03 -5.78
C TYR A 97 10.10 -17.88 -6.44
N TYR A 98 10.02 -16.69 -5.84
CA TYR A 98 10.80 -15.55 -6.25
C TYR A 98 11.73 -15.13 -5.12
N GLN A 99 13.03 -15.05 -5.41
CA GLN A 99 14.05 -14.58 -4.46
C GLN A 99 14.64 -13.27 -4.89
N LEU A 100 14.87 -12.38 -3.93
CA LEU A 100 15.54 -11.11 -4.15
C LEU A 100 17.02 -11.35 -4.54
N ASN A 101 17.48 -10.68 -5.60
CA ASN A 101 18.87 -10.70 -6.04
C ASN A 101 19.71 -9.77 -5.14
N SER A 102 19.96 -10.19 -3.90
CA SER A 102 20.78 -9.42 -2.95
C SER A 102 22.00 -10.24 -2.52
N GLN A 103 23.16 -9.58 -2.45
CA GLN A 103 24.39 -10.23 -1.98
C GLN A 103 24.36 -10.57 -0.48
N SER A 104 23.44 -10.00 0.29
CA SER A 104 23.41 -10.11 1.74
C SER A 104 22.24 -10.93 2.30
N GLU A 105 21.14 -11.11 1.59
CA GLU A 105 19.95 -11.83 2.08
C GLU A 105 19.20 -12.55 0.96
N ASN A 106 19.11 -13.88 1.07
CA ASN A 106 18.17 -14.68 0.26
C ASN A 106 16.75 -14.53 0.84
N ARG A 107 16.06 -13.44 0.50
CA ARG A 107 14.69 -13.20 0.95
C ARG A 107 13.70 -13.63 -0.12
N ASN A 108 12.77 -14.49 0.24
CA ASN A 108 11.66 -14.83 -0.63
C ASN A 108 10.69 -13.65 -0.73
N ILE A 109 10.21 -13.41 -1.95
CA ILE A 109 9.21 -12.41 -2.25
C ILE A 109 7.88 -13.11 -2.49
N PRO A 110 6.76 -12.68 -1.88
CA PRO A 110 5.46 -13.26 -2.14
C PRO A 110 5.10 -13.25 -3.63
N ASN A 111 4.72 -14.41 -4.16
CA ASN A 111 4.48 -14.59 -5.59
C ASN A 111 3.46 -13.61 -6.16
N PHE A 112 2.42 -13.26 -5.39
CA PHE A 112 1.37 -12.33 -5.82
C PHE A 112 1.90 -10.93 -6.15
N LEU A 113 3.05 -10.53 -5.58
CA LEU A 113 3.68 -9.23 -5.89
C LEU A 113 4.37 -9.22 -7.25
N ILE A 114 4.71 -10.40 -7.77
CA ILE A 114 5.36 -10.57 -9.08
C ILE A 114 4.34 -10.91 -10.16
N GLU A 115 3.42 -11.81 -9.84
CA GLU A 115 2.37 -12.27 -10.75
C GLU A 115 1.01 -12.15 -10.04
N ASN A 116 0.16 -11.27 -10.53
CA ASN A 116 -1.12 -10.91 -9.89
C ASN A 116 -2.13 -12.06 -9.77
N ASN A 117 -1.97 -13.12 -10.57
CA ASN A 117 -2.84 -14.29 -10.59
C ASN A 117 -2.62 -15.27 -9.40
N PHE A 118 -1.52 -15.13 -8.66
CA PHE A 118 -1.31 -15.94 -7.46
C PHE A 118 -2.25 -15.51 -6.34
N SER A 119 -2.86 -16.49 -5.67
CA SER A 119 -3.52 -16.30 -4.38
C SER A 119 -2.47 -15.90 -3.31
N ALA A 120 -2.91 -15.22 -2.28
CA ALA A 120 -2.06 -14.83 -1.16
C ALA A 120 -2.70 -15.33 0.13
N ASN A 121 -1.94 -16.06 0.93
CA ASN A 121 -2.33 -16.40 2.29
C ASN A 121 -1.95 -15.27 3.27
N ASP A 122 -2.32 -15.40 4.53
CA ASP A 122 -2.04 -14.36 5.55
C ASP A 122 -0.55 -14.09 5.74
N GLU A 123 0.29 -15.12 5.61
CA GLU A 123 1.75 -14.95 5.71
C GLU A 123 2.30 -14.17 4.51
N ASP A 124 1.86 -14.49 3.29
CA ASP A 124 2.21 -13.77 2.07
C ASP A 124 1.82 -12.29 2.18
N LEU A 125 0.60 -12.01 2.68
CA LEU A 125 0.11 -10.65 2.89
C LEU A 125 0.97 -9.89 3.90
N ASN A 126 1.33 -10.52 5.03
CA ASN A 126 2.20 -9.91 6.04
C ASN A 126 3.60 -9.63 5.49
N GLN A 127 4.18 -10.56 4.72
CA GLN A 127 5.47 -10.37 4.07
C GLN A 127 5.40 -9.25 3.02
N GLY A 128 4.32 -9.19 2.23
CA GLY A 128 4.08 -8.13 1.27
C GLY A 128 3.99 -6.75 1.92
N LEU A 129 3.21 -6.61 2.99
CA LEU A 129 3.10 -5.37 3.78
C LEU A 129 4.43 -4.93 4.37
N LYS A 130 5.23 -5.89 4.87
CA LYS A 130 6.56 -5.61 5.40
C LYS A 130 7.51 -5.12 4.30
N LEU A 131 7.53 -5.79 3.14
CA LEU A 131 8.38 -5.42 2.01
C LEU A 131 8.06 -4.01 1.52
N VAL A 132 6.78 -3.71 1.30
CA VAL A 132 6.33 -2.39 0.86
C VAL A 132 6.59 -1.33 1.93
N GLY A 133 6.48 -1.69 3.22
CA GLY A 133 6.84 -0.82 4.34
C GLY A 133 8.33 -0.51 4.41
N ASP A 134 9.19 -1.51 4.20
CA ASP A 134 10.65 -1.33 4.14
C ASP A 134 11.03 -0.39 2.97
N PHE A 135 10.38 -0.55 1.81
CA PHE A 135 10.58 0.33 0.67
C PHE A 135 10.11 1.77 0.97
N LEU A 136 8.90 1.92 1.52
CA LEU A 136 8.38 3.22 1.95
C LEU A 136 9.38 3.93 2.88
N GLU A 137 9.84 3.23 3.92
CA GLU A 137 10.74 3.82 4.90
C GLU A 137 12.09 4.21 4.30
N LYS A 138 12.74 3.26 3.60
CA LYS A 138 14.13 3.44 3.13
C LYS A 138 14.23 4.35 1.91
N SER A 139 13.27 4.24 0.98
CA SER A 139 13.37 4.92 -0.32
C SER A 139 12.57 6.22 -0.39
N ILE A 140 11.59 6.41 0.49
CA ILE A 140 10.70 7.58 0.44
C ILE A 140 10.82 8.41 1.72
N LEU A 141 10.54 7.82 2.90
CA LEU A 141 10.43 8.61 4.12
C LEU A 141 11.78 9.13 4.61
N LYS A 142 12.77 8.25 4.79
CA LYS A 142 14.09 8.64 5.30
C LYS A 142 14.80 9.69 4.42
N PRO A 143 14.84 9.55 3.08
CA PRO A 143 15.46 10.56 2.22
C PRO A 143 14.78 11.93 2.28
N ASN A 144 13.49 11.98 2.64
CA ASN A 144 12.72 13.22 2.77
C ASN A 144 12.59 13.69 4.23
N ASN A 145 13.33 13.11 5.18
CA ASN A 145 13.25 13.42 6.62
C ASN A 145 11.84 13.27 7.19
N LEU A 146 11.07 12.31 6.69
CA LEU A 146 9.73 11.99 7.15
C LEU A 146 9.74 10.74 8.03
N ASN A 147 8.81 10.70 8.98
CA ASN A 147 8.58 9.53 9.83
C ASN A 147 7.38 8.71 9.34
N GLN A 148 7.41 7.42 9.61
CA GLN A 148 6.30 6.54 9.31
C GLN A 148 5.05 6.96 10.11
N PRO A 149 3.86 7.08 9.45
CA PRO A 149 2.64 7.46 10.16
C PRO A 149 2.26 6.45 11.23
N ILE A 150 1.94 6.92 12.43
CA ILE A 150 1.48 6.08 13.53
C ILE A 150 0.25 5.26 13.14
N SER A 151 -0.66 5.84 12.35
CA SER A 151 -1.85 5.16 11.85
C SER A 151 -1.53 3.94 10.99
N ARG A 152 -0.42 3.97 10.21
CA ARG A 152 0.03 2.81 9.43
C ARG A 152 0.56 1.71 10.35
N LEU A 153 1.32 2.07 11.38
CA LEU A 153 1.80 1.10 12.37
C LEU A 153 0.63 0.45 13.15
N GLN A 154 -0.37 1.24 13.53
CA GLN A 154 -1.59 0.75 14.18
C GLN A 154 -2.38 -0.19 13.26
N PHE A 155 -2.52 0.16 11.98
CA PHE A 155 -3.16 -0.72 11.00
C PHE A 155 -2.42 -2.05 10.89
N LEU A 156 -1.11 -2.05 10.69
CA LEU A 156 -0.31 -3.28 10.61
C LEU A 156 -0.41 -4.13 11.89
N SER A 157 -0.45 -3.50 13.05
CA SER A 157 -0.65 -4.19 14.34
C SER A 157 -2.03 -4.83 14.46
N SER A 158 -3.06 -4.25 13.84
CA SER A 158 -4.43 -4.76 13.88
C SER A 158 -4.65 -6.01 13.00
N LEU A 159 -3.70 -6.33 12.13
CA LEU A 159 -3.77 -7.50 11.26
C LEU A 159 -3.23 -8.77 11.92
N LYS A 160 -2.38 -8.60 12.93
CA LYS A 160 -1.84 -9.69 13.77
C LYS A 160 -2.91 -10.22 14.71
#